data_00d773d321ea3d2df92364a044fe7e65
#
_entry.id   00d773d321ea3d2df92364a044fe7e65
#
_cell.length_a   1.000
_cell.length_b   1.000
_cell.length_c   1.000
_cell.angle_alpha   90.00
_cell.angle_beta   90.00
_cell.angle_gamma   90.00
#
_symmetry.space_group_name_H-M   'P 1'
#
loop_
_entity.id
_entity.type
_entity.pdbx_description
1 polymer ?
#
loop_
_entity_poly.entity_id
_entity_poly.type
_entity_poly.pdbx_seq_one_letter_code
_entity_poly.pdbx_strand_id
1 'polypeptide(L)'
;GFSKGEFASLNLGGRCGDNLQHVQKNRQLVLEALGAGEHFSRLLIPHQVHGSTVVCLSSDTSEAFEQAKTEAEAGADAVVCTVQNTPVLLAFADCVPVILVAPGGFAVAHSGWKGTIARISACTTEVLCQATGAKPSEVKAYIGPHIGSADYEVSSELIQMFSQEFGPNVVDRAS
;
A
#
# COMPACT_ATOMS: atom_id res chain seq x y z
N GLY A 1 -1.05 15.40 16.76
CA GLY A 1 -2.25 14.61 16.47
C GLY A 1 -3.25 14.56 17.61
N PHE A 2 -4.31 13.84 17.42
CA PHE A 2 -5.46 13.77 18.33
C PHE A 2 -5.47 12.50 19.18
N SER A 3 -4.80 11.44 18.76
CA SER A 3 -4.69 10.18 19.50
C SER A 3 -3.96 10.35 20.82
N LYS A 4 -4.33 9.54 21.81
CA LYS A 4 -3.83 9.65 23.21
C LYS A 4 -3.36 8.28 23.70
N GLY A 5 -2.69 8.28 24.87
CA GLY A 5 -2.21 7.05 25.49
C GLY A 5 -1.19 6.33 24.61
N GLU A 6 -1.35 5.04 24.42
CA GLU A 6 -0.48 4.20 23.59
C GLU A 6 -0.52 4.53 22.08
N PHE A 7 -1.58 5.22 21.62
CA PHE A 7 -1.71 5.69 20.24
C PHE A 7 -1.22 7.12 20.00
N ALA A 8 -0.67 7.78 21.03
CA ALA A 8 -0.20 9.16 20.88
C ALA A 8 0.96 9.22 19.88
N SER A 9 0.96 10.21 18.98
CA SER A 9 -0.01 11.28 18.86
C SER A 9 -0.77 11.28 17.54
N LEU A 10 -0.17 10.80 16.43
CA LEU A 10 -0.67 10.93 15.07
C LEU A 10 -0.97 9.55 14.48
N ASN A 11 -1.68 8.71 15.19
CA ASN A 11 -2.07 7.40 14.70
C ASN A 11 -3.04 7.54 13.51
N LEU A 12 -2.73 6.89 12.39
CA LEU A 12 -3.53 6.85 11.16
C LEU A 12 -4.24 5.51 10.96
N GLY A 13 -3.88 4.50 11.77
CA GLY A 13 -4.44 3.14 11.73
C GLY A 13 -5.84 3.08 12.34
N GLY A 14 -6.84 2.69 11.56
CA GLY A 14 -8.22 2.61 12.03
C GLY A 14 -8.64 1.25 12.61
N ARG A 15 -7.73 0.26 12.64
CA ARG A 15 -8.03 -1.13 13.04
C ARG A 15 -7.16 -1.61 14.21
N CYS A 16 -6.47 -0.70 14.90
CA CYS A 16 -5.57 -1.02 16.01
C CYS A 16 -6.18 -0.80 17.41
N GLY A 17 -7.44 -0.37 17.49
CA GLY A 17 -8.13 -0.16 18.78
C GLY A 17 -8.19 1.30 19.25
N ASP A 18 -7.64 2.24 18.49
CA ASP A 18 -7.75 3.67 18.78
C ASP A 18 -9.17 4.21 18.51
N ASN A 19 -9.47 5.37 19.09
CA ASN A 19 -10.70 6.08 18.79
C ASN A 19 -10.75 6.54 17.33
N LEU A 20 -11.72 6.00 16.56
CA LEU A 20 -11.86 6.27 15.14
C LEU A 20 -12.02 7.76 14.80
N GLN A 21 -12.64 8.56 15.68
CA GLN A 21 -12.75 10.01 15.47
C GLN A 21 -11.39 10.70 15.56
N HIS A 22 -10.50 10.24 16.46
CA HIS A 22 -9.12 10.72 16.55
C HIS A 22 -8.33 10.35 15.29
N VAL A 23 -8.46 9.10 14.84
CA VAL A 23 -7.82 8.61 13.64
C VAL A 23 -8.25 9.42 12.40
N GLN A 24 -9.55 9.67 12.25
CA GLN A 24 -10.06 10.49 11.14
C GLN A 24 -9.53 11.91 11.18
N LYS A 25 -9.50 12.56 12.35
CA LYS A 25 -8.90 13.89 12.52
C LYS A 25 -7.41 13.90 12.22
N ASN A 26 -6.69 12.84 12.60
CA ASN A 26 -5.26 12.70 12.25
C ASN A 26 -5.04 12.57 10.74
N ARG A 27 -5.87 11.77 10.06
CA ARG A 27 -5.83 11.63 8.60
C ARG A 27 -6.12 12.95 7.89
N GLN A 28 -7.14 13.68 8.35
CA GLN A 28 -7.45 15.01 7.85
C GLN A 28 -6.26 15.96 8.04
N LEU A 29 -5.66 15.99 9.24
CA LEU A 29 -4.49 16.82 9.55
C LEU A 29 -3.30 16.51 8.63
N VAL A 30 -3.05 15.24 8.33
CA VAL A 30 -1.98 14.84 7.40
C VAL A 30 -2.28 15.33 5.99
N LEU A 31 -3.50 15.15 5.51
CA LEU A 31 -3.87 15.63 4.17
C LEU A 31 -3.79 17.15 4.07
N GLU A 32 -4.21 17.88 5.09
CA GLU A 32 -4.07 19.35 5.16
C GLU A 32 -2.61 19.78 5.09
N ALA A 33 -1.73 19.12 5.84
CA ALA A 33 -0.30 19.38 5.81
C ALA A 33 0.35 19.09 4.44
N LEU A 34 -0.24 18.17 3.66
CA LEU A 34 0.18 17.85 2.30
C LEU A 34 -0.51 18.72 1.23
N GLY A 35 -1.36 19.66 1.62
CA GLY A 35 -2.13 20.50 0.68
C GLY A 35 -3.27 19.76 -0.02
N ALA A 36 -3.71 18.63 0.53
CA ALA A 36 -4.76 17.76 -0.04
C ALA A 36 -5.99 17.62 0.87
N GLY A 37 -6.16 18.49 1.86
CA GLY A 37 -7.22 18.42 2.87
C GLY A 37 -8.64 18.44 2.28
N GLU A 38 -8.84 19.16 1.18
CA GLU A 38 -10.12 19.22 0.47
C GLU A 38 -10.53 17.86 -0.15
N HIS A 39 -9.56 16.96 -0.37
CA HIS A 39 -9.79 15.64 -0.96
C HIS A 39 -10.01 14.54 0.09
N PHE A 40 -10.19 14.88 1.36
CA PHE A 40 -10.39 13.90 2.44
C PHE A 40 -11.55 12.94 2.20
N SER A 41 -12.66 13.42 1.62
CA SER A 41 -13.82 12.59 1.28
C SER A 41 -13.51 11.52 0.21
N ARG A 42 -12.42 11.70 -0.54
CA ARG A 42 -11.95 10.79 -1.58
C ARG A 42 -10.74 9.96 -1.13
N LEU A 43 -10.44 9.96 0.16
CA LEU A 43 -9.32 9.16 0.70
C LEU A 43 -9.66 7.68 0.62
N LEU A 44 -8.89 6.93 -0.17
CA LEU A 44 -9.03 5.49 -0.34
C LEU A 44 -8.04 4.75 0.57
N ILE A 45 -8.56 3.86 1.42
CA ILE A 45 -7.79 3.15 2.44
C ILE A 45 -8.12 1.66 2.34
N PRO A 46 -7.23 0.81 1.82
CA PRO A 46 -7.49 -0.62 1.77
C PRO A 46 -7.36 -1.26 3.16
N HIS A 47 -8.12 -2.31 3.36
CA HIS A 47 -7.91 -3.25 4.45
C HIS A 47 -6.76 -4.19 4.07
N GLN A 48 -5.55 -3.88 4.52
CA GLN A 48 -4.36 -4.68 4.25
C GLN A 48 -4.46 -6.05 4.95
N VAL A 49 -4.37 -7.12 4.17
CA VAL A 49 -4.52 -8.51 4.62
C VAL A 49 -3.26 -9.35 4.35
N HIS A 50 -2.16 -8.69 3.95
CA HIS A 50 -0.91 -9.32 3.52
C HIS A 50 -1.10 -10.29 2.34
N GLY A 51 -2.04 -9.96 1.45
CA GLY A 51 -2.36 -10.69 0.23
C GLY A 51 -1.70 -10.10 -1.01
N SER A 52 -2.33 -10.36 -2.16
CA SER A 52 -1.89 -9.84 -3.46
C SER A 52 -3.03 -9.18 -4.26
N THR A 53 -4.15 -8.88 -3.61
CA THR A 53 -5.28 -8.20 -4.25
C THR A 53 -4.91 -6.76 -4.56
N VAL A 54 -5.15 -6.35 -5.81
CA VAL A 54 -4.96 -5.00 -6.33
C VAL A 54 -6.31 -4.41 -6.67
N VAL A 55 -6.65 -3.28 -6.06
CA VAL A 55 -7.83 -2.49 -6.40
C VAL A 55 -7.45 -1.41 -7.41
N CYS A 56 -8.27 -1.22 -8.43
CA CYS A 56 -8.02 -0.21 -9.46
C CYS A 56 -9.17 0.81 -9.53
N LEU A 57 -8.85 2.08 -9.31
CA LEU A 57 -9.75 3.20 -9.55
C LEU A 57 -9.30 3.94 -10.82
N SER A 58 -10.03 3.73 -11.93
CA SER A 58 -9.71 4.29 -13.24
C SER A 58 -10.81 5.18 -13.83
N SER A 59 -11.91 5.37 -13.13
CA SER A 59 -13.02 6.23 -13.55
C SER A 59 -13.41 7.21 -12.44
N ASP A 60 -13.62 8.47 -12.78
CA ASP A 60 -13.99 9.54 -11.82
C ASP A 60 -15.52 9.65 -11.64
N THR A 61 -16.20 8.52 -11.54
CA THR A 61 -17.62 8.49 -11.18
C THR A 61 -17.80 8.11 -9.73
N SER A 62 -18.89 8.55 -9.11
CA SER A 62 -19.22 8.18 -7.73
C SER A 62 -19.37 6.68 -7.57
N GLU A 63 -19.95 6.01 -8.55
CA GLU A 63 -20.16 4.56 -8.56
C GLU A 63 -18.81 3.81 -8.57
N ALA A 64 -17.87 4.24 -9.42
CA ALA A 64 -16.53 3.62 -9.50
C ALA A 64 -15.74 3.84 -8.20
N PHE A 65 -15.86 5.00 -7.57
CA PHE A 65 -15.22 5.29 -6.29
C PHE A 65 -15.79 4.42 -5.17
N GLU A 66 -17.12 4.33 -5.04
CA GLU A 66 -17.75 3.51 -4.01
C GLU A 66 -17.50 2.00 -4.24
N GLN A 67 -17.40 1.56 -5.49
CA GLN A 67 -17.00 0.19 -5.82
C GLN A 67 -15.55 -0.06 -5.37
N ALA A 68 -14.59 0.79 -5.78
CA ALA A 68 -13.19 0.65 -5.40
C ALA A 68 -13.01 0.68 -3.88
N LYS A 69 -13.76 1.53 -3.17
CA LYS A 69 -13.76 1.58 -1.71
C LYS A 69 -14.28 0.28 -1.09
N THR A 70 -15.36 -0.27 -1.61
CA THR A 70 -15.93 -1.55 -1.15
C THR A 70 -14.93 -2.69 -1.35
N GLU A 71 -14.30 -2.77 -2.53
CA GLU A 71 -13.27 -3.76 -2.84
C GLU A 71 -12.04 -3.61 -1.92
N ALA A 72 -11.61 -2.37 -1.69
CA ALA A 72 -10.50 -2.07 -0.78
C ALA A 72 -10.81 -2.47 0.68
N GLU A 73 -12.03 -2.22 1.14
CA GLU A 73 -12.48 -2.60 2.48
C GLU A 73 -12.63 -4.12 2.64
N ALA A 74 -12.96 -4.84 1.58
CA ALA A 74 -13.06 -6.31 1.59
C ALA A 74 -11.69 -6.99 1.76
N GLY A 75 -10.61 -6.34 1.38
CA GLY A 75 -9.23 -6.79 1.59
C GLY A 75 -8.37 -6.60 0.34
N ALA A 76 -7.42 -5.68 0.42
CA ALA A 76 -6.45 -5.43 -0.64
C ALA A 76 -5.13 -4.92 -0.07
N ASP A 77 -4.04 -5.23 -0.75
CA ASP A 77 -2.70 -4.82 -0.38
C ASP A 77 -2.05 -3.91 -1.43
N ALA A 78 -2.79 -3.57 -2.49
CA ALA A 78 -2.38 -2.55 -3.44
C ALA A 78 -3.57 -1.78 -3.99
N VAL A 79 -3.31 -0.52 -4.34
CA VAL A 79 -4.27 0.36 -5.01
C VAL A 79 -3.58 1.01 -6.20
N VAL A 80 -4.21 0.89 -7.38
CA VAL A 80 -3.89 1.63 -8.60
C VAL A 80 -4.91 2.76 -8.75
N CYS A 81 -4.44 3.96 -9.04
CA CYS A 81 -5.30 5.12 -9.22
C CYS A 81 -4.86 5.96 -10.42
N THR A 82 -5.79 6.21 -11.36
CA THR A 82 -5.61 7.13 -12.49
C THR A 82 -6.47 8.38 -12.34
N VAL A 83 -7.25 8.45 -11.26
CA VAL A 83 -8.17 9.56 -11.00
C VAL A 83 -7.46 10.63 -10.18
N GLN A 84 -7.52 11.87 -10.64
CA GLN A 84 -6.92 12.99 -9.94
C GLN A 84 -7.63 13.25 -8.60
N ASN A 85 -6.92 13.92 -7.69
CA ASN A 85 -7.46 14.34 -6.40
C ASN A 85 -8.03 13.19 -5.55
N THR A 86 -7.43 11.99 -5.69
CA THR A 86 -7.79 10.82 -4.91
C THR A 86 -6.57 10.37 -4.08
N PRO A 87 -6.49 10.79 -2.82
CA PRO A 87 -5.43 10.32 -1.92
C PRO A 87 -5.59 8.83 -1.63
N VAL A 88 -4.47 8.13 -1.50
CA VAL A 88 -4.43 6.72 -1.11
C VAL A 88 -3.56 6.59 0.14
N LEU A 89 -4.04 5.87 1.15
CA LEU A 89 -3.32 5.67 2.40
C LEU A 89 -3.18 4.19 2.70
N LEU A 90 -1.94 3.72 2.77
CA LEU A 90 -1.58 2.41 3.32
C LEU A 90 -0.69 2.60 4.55
N ALA A 91 -0.76 1.66 5.48
CA ALA A 91 0.06 1.66 6.70
C ALA A 91 1.19 0.64 6.56
N PHE A 92 2.38 1.04 7.03
CA PHE A 92 3.56 0.19 7.00
C PHE A 92 4.27 0.26 8.36
N ALA A 93 4.79 -0.89 8.79
CA ALA A 93 5.74 -0.99 9.89
C ALA A 93 7.04 -1.61 9.34
N ASP A 94 7.08 -2.92 9.17
CA ASP A 94 8.27 -3.65 8.69
C ASP A 94 8.18 -3.98 7.19
N CYS A 95 6.96 -4.18 6.68
CA CYS A 95 6.72 -4.54 5.28
C CYS A 95 7.15 -3.44 4.32
N VAL A 96 7.50 -3.83 3.10
CA VAL A 96 8.05 -2.93 2.07
C VAL A 96 6.96 -2.10 1.40
N PRO A 97 7.02 -0.75 1.50
CA PRO A 97 6.20 0.13 0.69
C PRO A 97 6.74 0.18 -0.75
N VAL A 98 5.90 -0.10 -1.73
CA VAL A 98 6.25 0.05 -3.14
C VAL A 98 5.32 1.08 -3.77
N ILE A 99 5.88 2.21 -4.21
CA ILE A 99 5.15 3.26 -4.91
C ILE A 99 5.54 3.19 -6.38
N LEU A 100 4.56 3.07 -7.25
CA LEU A 100 4.73 3.03 -8.70
C LEU A 100 4.11 4.28 -9.32
N VAL A 101 4.84 4.92 -10.22
CA VAL A 101 4.38 6.11 -10.93
C VAL A 101 4.57 5.91 -12.42
N ALA A 102 3.50 6.10 -13.17
CA ALA A 102 3.48 6.06 -14.64
C ALA A 102 2.83 7.33 -15.21
N PRO A 103 3.04 7.65 -16.48
CA PRO A 103 2.22 8.66 -17.14
C PRO A 103 0.73 8.31 -17.01
N GLY A 104 -0.05 9.20 -16.43
CA GLY A 104 -1.50 9.03 -16.25
C GLY A 104 -1.96 8.32 -14.99
N GLY A 105 -1.05 7.87 -14.09
CA GLY A 105 -1.49 7.23 -12.85
C GLY A 105 -0.36 6.87 -11.91
N PHE A 106 -0.75 6.38 -10.74
CA PHE A 106 0.16 5.86 -9.72
C PHE A 106 -0.43 4.61 -9.05
N ALA A 107 0.41 3.91 -8.32
CA ALA A 107 -0.02 2.83 -7.45
C ALA A 107 0.79 2.81 -6.15
N VAL A 108 0.19 2.25 -5.11
CA VAL A 108 0.88 1.93 -3.85
C VAL A 108 0.60 0.48 -3.52
N ALA A 109 1.66 -0.30 -3.25
CA ALA A 109 1.55 -1.69 -2.85
C ALA A 109 2.23 -1.93 -1.50
N HIS A 110 1.55 -2.70 -0.66
CA HIS A 110 2.05 -3.22 0.60
C HIS A 110 2.65 -4.61 0.36
N SER A 111 3.97 -4.65 0.23
CA SER A 111 4.70 -5.88 -0.05
C SER A 111 5.21 -6.52 1.24
N GLY A 112 4.30 -7.16 1.98
CA GLY A 112 4.67 -8.11 3.04
C GLY A 112 5.20 -9.41 2.43
N TRP A 113 5.76 -10.32 3.23
CA TRP A 113 6.38 -11.54 2.72
C TRP A 113 5.43 -12.40 1.85
N LYS A 114 4.16 -12.55 2.21
CA LYS A 114 3.17 -13.28 1.40
C LYS A 114 2.90 -12.59 0.08
N GLY A 115 2.69 -11.27 0.11
CA GLY A 115 2.49 -10.46 -1.09
C GLY A 115 3.70 -10.47 -2.00
N THR A 116 4.91 -10.48 -1.43
CA THR A 116 6.17 -10.58 -2.19
C THR A 116 6.26 -11.91 -2.93
N ILE A 117 5.99 -13.03 -2.25
CA ILE A 117 5.95 -14.37 -2.88
C ILE A 117 4.88 -14.42 -3.97
N ALA A 118 3.70 -13.82 -3.71
CA ALA A 118 2.62 -13.71 -4.69
C ALA A 118 2.88 -12.61 -5.76
N ARG A 119 4.08 -12.02 -5.81
CA ARG A 119 4.52 -11.02 -6.79
C ARG A 119 3.62 -9.79 -6.87
N ILE A 120 3.12 -9.29 -5.73
CA ILE A 120 2.19 -8.16 -5.67
C ILE A 120 2.69 -6.93 -6.43
N SER A 121 3.99 -6.63 -6.38
CA SER A 121 4.57 -5.49 -7.09
C SER A 121 4.49 -5.64 -8.62
N ALA A 122 4.70 -6.87 -9.14
CA ALA A 122 4.54 -7.15 -10.56
C ALA A 122 3.07 -7.06 -10.98
N CYS A 123 2.17 -7.70 -10.23
CA CYS A 123 0.72 -7.61 -10.47
C CYS A 123 0.24 -6.16 -10.46
N THR A 124 0.71 -5.36 -9.48
CA THR A 124 0.35 -3.93 -9.39
C THR A 124 0.88 -3.15 -10.59
N THR A 125 2.10 -3.46 -11.06
CA THR A 125 2.69 -2.84 -12.27
C THR A 125 1.86 -3.16 -13.51
N GLU A 126 1.43 -4.42 -13.67
CA GLU A 126 0.59 -4.84 -14.80
C GLU A 126 -0.75 -4.10 -14.80
N VAL A 127 -1.43 -4.03 -13.65
CA VAL A 127 -2.70 -3.30 -13.51
C VAL A 127 -2.51 -1.80 -13.79
N LEU A 128 -1.42 -1.19 -13.31
CA LEU A 128 -1.11 0.22 -13.58
C LEU A 128 -0.88 0.45 -15.08
N CYS A 129 -0.11 -0.40 -15.73
CA CYS A 129 0.13 -0.30 -17.18
C CYS A 129 -1.17 -0.49 -17.99
N GLN A 130 -2.02 -1.42 -17.61
CA GLN A 130 -3.33 -1.61 -18.25
C GLN A 130 -4.24 -0.38 -18.07
N ALA A 131 -4.29 0.18 -16.87
CA ALA A 131 -5.14 1.32 -16.55
C ALA A 131 -4.68 2.63 -17.21
N THR A 132 -3.36 2.80 -17.41
CA THR A 132 -2.77 4.04 -17.97
C THR A 132 -2.41 3.94 -19.45
N GLY A 133 -2.28 2.74 -19.99
CA GLY A 133 -1.68 2.50 -21.32
C GLY A 133 -0.15 2.65 -21.35
N ALA A 134 0.50 2.90 -20.21
CA ALA A 134 1.95 3.04 -20.11
C ALA A 134 2.66 1.69 -20.33
N LYS A 135 3.89 1.74 -20.86
CA LYS A 135 4.75 0.57 -20.95
C LYS A 135 5.47 0.33 -19.60
N PRO A 136 5.82 -0.91 -19.26
CA PRO A 136 6.58 -1.19 -18.03
C PRO A 136 7.88 -0.38 -17.90
N SER A 137 8.54 -0.06 -19.02
CA SER A 137 9.75 0.77 -19.03
C SER A 137 9.53 2.24 -18.68
N GLU A 138 8.29 2.70 -18.66
CA GLU A 138 7.91 4.06 -18.29
C GLU A 138 7.50 4.15 -16.81
N VAL A 139 7.35 3.01 -16.13
CA VAL A 139 7.01 2.96 -14.72
C VAL A 139 8.26 3.23 -13.87
N LYS A 140 8.14 4.20 -12.96
CA LYS A 140 9.15 4.46 -11.93
C LYS A 140 8.69 3.85 -10.62
N ALA A 141 9.56 3.04 -10.01
CA ALA A 141 9.31 2.42 -8.71
C ALA A 141 10.13 3.11 -7.62
N TYR A 142 9.49 3.40 -6.50
CA TYR A 142 10.09 3.93 -5.30
C TYR A 142 9.82 2.96 -4.15
N ILE A 143 10.88 2.58 -3.43
CA ILE A 143 10.79 1.72 -2.26
C ILE A 143 10.94 2.59 -1.04
N GLY A 144 9.95 2.54 -0.15
CA GLY A 144 9.95 3.29 1.10
C GLY A 144 10.74 2.59 2.22
N PRO A 145 10.84 3.23 3.40
CA PRO A 145 11.49 2.62 4.57
C PRO A 145 10.81 1.31 4.96
N HIS A 146 11.60 0.31 5.26
CA HIS A 146 11.17 -1.03 5.68
C HIS A 146 12.22 -1.67 6.59
N ILE A 147 11.91 -2.83 7.17
CA ILE A 147 12.87 -3.60 7.97
C ILE A 147 14.10 -4.00 7.14
N GLY A 148 15.28 -3.88 7.73
CA GLY A 148 16.53 -4.30 7.12
C GLY A 148 16.77 -5.81 7.24
N SER A 149 17.63 -6.36 6.38
CA SER A 149 17.96 -7.78 6.41
C SER A 149 18.60 -8.24 7.72
N ALA A 150 19.34 -7.35 8.39
CA ALA A 150 19.99 -7.63 9.67
C ALA A 150 19.00 -7.80 10.85
N ASP A 151 17.80 -7.23 10.73
CA ASP A 151 16.80 -7.22 11.79
C ASP A 151 15.59 -8.13 11.47
N TYR A 152 15.57 -8.74 10.27
CA TYR A 152 14.46 -9.57 9.80
C TYR A 152 14.78 -11.05 9.93
N GLU A 153 14.65 -11.57 11.16
CA GLU A 153 14.77 -13.00 11.43
C GLU A 153 13.54 -13.75 10.91
N VAL A 154 13.79 -14.82 10.14
CA VAL A 154 12.74 -15.62 9.49
C VAL A 154 12.96 -17.12 9.69
N SER A 155 11.88 -17.90 9.59
CA SER A 155 11.95 -19.36 9.70
C SER A 155 12.60 -20.00 8.47
N SER A 156 13.13 -21.22 8.65
CA SER A 156 13.69 -22.01 7.55
C SER A 156 12.65 -22.31 6.45
N GLU A 157 11.39 -22.47 6.81
CA GLU A 157 10.28 -22.67 5.86
C GLU A 157 10.12 -21.45 4.96
N LEU A 158 10.18 -20.24 5.53
CA LEU A 158 10.08 -19.01 4.74
C LEU A 158 11.26 -18.86 3.79
N ILE A 159 12.49 -19.18 4.25
CA ILE A 159 13.68 -19.23 3.40
C ILE A 159 13.49 -20.17 2.21
N GLN A 160 12.95 -21.37 2.45
CA GLN A 160 12.67 -22.33 1.38
C GLN A 160 11.65 -21.79 0.36
N MET A 161 10.57 -21.18 0.84
CA MET A 161 9.55 -20.59 -0.04
C MET A 161 10.14 -19.49 -0.95
N PHE A 162 10.94 -18.59 -0.38
CA PHE A 162 11.59 -17.54 -1.16
C PHE A 162 12.61 -18.10 -2.15
N SER A 163 13.39 -19.09 -1.72
CA SER A 163 14.39 -19.74 -2.59
C SER A 163 13.75 -20.51 -3.75
N GLN A 164 12.59 -21.11 -3.52
CA GLN A 164 11.82 -21.78 -4.58
C GLN A 164 11.25 -20.79 -5.61
N GLU A 165 10.74 -19.65 -5.15
CA GLU A 165 10.10 -18.66 -6.01
C GLU A 165 11.11 -17.79 -6.77
N PHE A 166 12.20 -17.38 -6.12
CA PHE A 166 13.14 -16.38 -6.64
C PHE A 166 14.57 -16.91 -6.87
N GLY A 167 14.82 -18.16 -6.50
CA GLY A 167 16.13 -18.76 -6.58
C GLY A 167 16.95 -18.62 -5.29
N PRO A 168 18.06 -19.36 -5.17
CA PRO A 168 18.82 -19.49 -3.91
C PRO A 168 19.58 -18.21 -3.49
N ASN A 169 19.73 -17.24 -4.39
CA ASN A 169 20.53 -16.03 -4.14
C ASN A 169 19.74 -14.91 -3.44
N VAL A 170 18.44 -15.12 -3.15
CA VAL A 170 17.60 -14.13 -2.48
C VAL A 170 17.65 -14.20 -0.96
N VAL A 171 18.42 -15.13 -0.42
CA VAL A 171 18.57 -15.33 1.02
C VAL A 171 19.99 -14.96 1.42
N ASP A 172 20.12 -13.92 2.22
CA ASP A 172 21.38 -13.62 2.88
C ASP A 172 21.54 -14.58 4.07
N ARG A 173 22.58 -15.41 4.04
CA ARG A 173 22.87 -16.27 5.17
C ARG A 173 23.70 -15.45 6.14
N ALA A 174 23.12 -15.13 7.29
CA ALA A 174 23.90 -14.62 8.40
C ALA A 174 25.09 -15.58 8.66
N SER A 175 26.28 -15.07 8.52
CA SER A 175 27.55 -15.76 8.76
C SER A 175 27.79 -15.94 10.26
#